data_cf4fc96a34db85904c176f6e7e3d2118
#
_entry.id   cf4fc96a34db85904c176f6e7e3d2118
#
_cell.length_a   1.000
_cell.length_b   1.000
_cell.length_c   1.000
_cell.angle_alpha   90.00
_cell.angle_beta   90.00
_cell.angle_gamma   90.00
#
_symmetry.space_group_name_H-M   'P 1'
#
loop_
_entity.id
_entity.type
_entity.pdbx_description
1 polymer ?
#
loop_
_entity_poly.entity_id
_entity_poly.type
_entity_poly.pdbx_seq_one_letter_code
_entity_poly.pdbx_strand_id
1 'polypeptide(L)'
;MLAANVKQTNLKKKMLFDTGNITLDTIFSPLLASKNVSLSILRLDKIHPVVSGNKLFKLHYFLAEAMQHPHKTVVTFGGAYSNHLVATAFACKALQLKCKAFVRGEKPSALSHTLMNCLDMGMQLTFVSREDYALISSTPPFIEESILIPEGGYHPSGARGASLIMDQIKDMDVSHICTAAGTATTLAGLLLNAGYLQNIICIPVLKGFTDLPHRLQYLTGKNQYDNLTVFNDYHFNGYAKKTKELIAFMNDVYQQFELPTDFVYTAKMMFGIFDQVKKGFFKEGSNIVCIHTGGLQGNLSLPTGSLIF
;
A
#
# COMPACT_ATOMS: atom_id res chain seq x y z
N MET A 1 3.22 22.07 31.91
CA MET A 1 3.45 20.68 31.48
C MET A 1 2.21 19.95 30.98
N LEU A 2 1.03 20.11 31.54
CA LEU A 2 -0.23 19.44 31.08
C LEU A 2 -0.73 19.87 29.69
N ALA A 3 -0.57 21.12 29.29
CA ALA A 3 -1.02 21.62 27.98
C ALA A 3 -0.18 21.12 26.78
N ALA A 4 1.11 20.83 27.00
CA ALA A 4 2.00 20.27 25.98
C ALA A 4 1.68 18.80 25.70
N ASN A 5 1.29 18.03 26.73
CA ASN A 5 0.91 16.63 26.59
C ASN A 5 -0.44 16.43 25.87
N VAL A 6 -1.38 17.37 26.03
CA VAL A 6 -2.69 17.29 25.33
C VAL A 6 -2.55 17.60 23.85
N LYS A 7 -1.65 18.53 23.44
CA LYS A 7 -1.34 18.77 22.02
C LYS A 7 -0.59 17.59 21.37
N GLN A 8 0.32 16.94 22.09
CA GLN A 8 1.02 15.75 21.58
C GLN A 8 0.08 14.53 21.41
N THR A 9 -0.90 14.34 22.30
CA THR A 9 -1.88 13.23 22.19
C THR A 9 -2.86 13.44 21.05
N ASN A 10 -3.22 14.66 20.70
CA ASN A 10 -4.13 14.95 19.58
C ASN A 10 -3.43 14.87 18.21
N LEU A 11 -2.14 15.20 18.10
CA LEU A 11 -1.34 14.99 16.88
C LEU A 11 -1.15 13.50 16.54
N LYS A 12 -1.17 12.62 17.55
CA LYS A 12 -1.01 11.16 17.36
C LYS A 12 -2.22 10.47 16.71
N LYS A 13 -3.39 11.10 16.63
CA LYS A 13 -4.62 10.53 16.06
C LYS A 13 -5.08 11.16 14.74
N LYS A 14 -4.55 12.33 14.35
CA LYS A 14 -4.95 12.99 13.10
C LYS A 14 -3.91 12.71 12.01
N MET A 15 -4.38 12.29 10.82
CA MET A 15 -3.51 12.11 9.65
C MET A 15 -2.74 13.40 9.33
N LEU A 16 -1.46 13.25 8.95
CA LEU A 16 -0.61 14.39 8.54
C LEU A 16 -1.03 14.97 7.18
N PHE A 17 -1.79 14.19 6.41
CA PHE A 17 -2.28 14.56 5.09
C PHE A 17 -3.80 14.49 5.06
N ASP A 18 -4.40 15.34 4.24
CA ASP A 18 -5.85 15.33 4.04
C ASP A 18 -6.30 14.01 3.40
N THR A 19 -7.32 13.39 3.97
CA THR A 19 -7.95 12.15 3.49
C THR A 19 -9.34 12.40 2.91
N GLY A 20 -9.78 13.65 2.79
CA GLY A 20 -11.13 14.01 2.35
C GLY A 20 -11.48 13.59 0.93
N ASN A 21 -10.47 13.35 0.07
CA ASN A 21 -10.68 12.84 -1.29
C ASN A 21 -10.86 11.31 -1.38
N ILE A 22 -10.67 10.58 -0.28
CA ILE A 22 -10.91 9.14 -0.25
C ILE A 22 -12.40 8.89 -0.35
N THR A 23 -12.81 8.07 -1.33
CA THR A 23 -14.21 7.67 -1.52
C THR A 23 -14.39 6.19 -1.29
N LEU A 24 -15.62 5.79 -1.01
CA LEU A 24 -16.05 4.41 -1.03
C LEU A 24 -16.99 4.23 -2.22
N ASP A 25 -16.50 3.55 -3.24
CA ASP A 25 -17.24 3.35 -4.50
C ASP A 25 -17.90 1.96 -4.48
N THR A 26 -19.24 1.90 -4.55
CA THR A 26 -19.97 0.62 -4.57
C THR A 26 -19.97 0.04 -5.97
N ILE A 27 -19.71 -1.27 -6.07
CA ILE A 27 -19.69 -2.02 -7.33
C ILE A 27 -21.03 -2.75 -7.51
N PHE A 28 -21.67 -2.53 -8.64
CA PHE A 28 -22.91 -3.21 -9.02
C PHE A 28 -22.64 -4.17 -10.17
N SER A 29 -22.93 -5.46 -9.98
CA SER A 29 -22.84 -6.45 -11.04
C SER A 29 -23.87 -7.56 -10.87
N PRO A 30 -24.30 -8.21 -11.97
CA PRO A 30 -25.19 -9.36 -11.90
C PRO A 30 -24.62 -10.51 -11.05
N LEU A 31 -23.30 -10.71 -11.07
CA LEU A 31 -22.63 -11.70 -10.24
C LEU A 31 -22.83 -11.43 -8.75
N LEU A 32 -22.59 -10.21 -8.29
CA LEU A 32 -22.76 -9.83 -6.88
C LEU A 32 -24.21 -9.97 -6.45
N ALA A 33 -25.15 -9.50 -7.28
CA ALA A 33 -26.58 -9.64 -7.04
C ALA A 33 -27.01 -11.11 -6.94
N SER A 34 -26.54 -11.99 -7.86
CA SER A 34 -26.87 -13.41 -7.85
C SER A 34 -26.35 -14.18 -6.63
N LYS A 35 -25.34 -13.65 -5.95
CA LYS A 35 -24.75 -14.22 -4.73
C LYS A 35 -25.24 -13.51 -3.45
N ASN A 36 -26.12 -12.50 -3.60
CA ASN A 36 -26.60 -11.68 -2.50
C ASN A 36 -25.44 -11.13 -1.62
N VAL A 37 -24.37 -10.60 -2.24
CA VAL A 37 -23.23 -9.97 -1.57
C VAL A 37 -23.05 -8.54 -2.07
N SER A 38 -22.60 -7.64 -1.21
CA SER A 38 -22.21 -6.28 -1.58
C SER A 38 -20.68 -6.14 -1.62
N LEU A 39 -20.21 -5.36 -2.57
CA LEU A 39 -18.80 -5.07 -2.77
C LEU A 39 -18.60 -3.57 -2.95
N SER A 40 -17.72 -3.00 -2.14
CA SER A 40 -17.30 -1.60 -2.25
C SER A 40 -15.78 -1.50 -2.30
N ILE A 41 -15.30 -0.44 -2.93
CA ILE A 41 -13.87 -0.16 -3.07
C ILE A 41 -13.52 1.07 -2.27
N LEU A 42 -12.68 0.93 -1.25
CA LEU A 42 -12.10 2.08 -0.57
C LEU A 42 -10.98 2.66 -1.42
N ARG A 43 -11.21 3.82 -2.01
CA ARG A 43 -10.38 4.45 -3.04
C ARG A 43 -9.25 5.28 -2.45
N LEU A 44 -8.25 4.61 -1.83
CA LEU A 44 -7.06 5.31 -1.33
C LEU A 44 -6.23 5.91 -2.48
N ASP A 45 -6.41 5.43 -3.70
CA ASP A 45 -5.78 6.00 -4.91
C ASP A 45 -6.19 7.45 -5.18
N LYS A 46 -7.36 7.89 -4.67
CA LYS A 46 -7.86 9.26 -4.82
C LYS A 46 -7.30 10.25 -3.80
N ILE A 47 -6.52 9.80 -2.80
CA ILE A 47 -6.00 10.67 -1.72
C ILE A 47 -5.18 11.85 -2.27
N HIS A 48 -4.43 11.64 -3.35
CA HIS A 48 -3.66 12.67 -4.03
C HIS A 48 -3.34 12.26 -5.47
N PRO A 49 -3.34 13.19 -6.45
CA PRO A 49 -3.13 12.86 -7.87
C PRO A 49 -1.79 12.19 -8.19
N VAL A 50 -0.71 12.58 -7.49
CA VAL A 50 0.65 12.06 -7.75
C VAL A 50 1.01 10.95 -6.78
N VAL A 51 0.61 11.08 -5.51
CA VAL A 51 0.95 10.11 -4.46
C VAL A 51 -0.31 9.44 -4.00
N SER A 52 -0.58 8.30 -4.59
CA SER A 52 -1.81 7.58 -4.36
C SER A 52 -1.63 6.42 -3.37
N GLY A 53 -2.70 6.10 -2.67
CA GLY A 53 -2.85 4.85 -1.95
C GLY A 53 -2.28 4.82 -0.53
N ASN A 54 -1.96 3.63 -0.10
CA ASN A 54 -1.63 3.28 1.28
C ASN A 54 -0.29 3.84 1.81
N LYS A 55 0.51 4.47 0.96
CA LYS A 55 1.89 4.86 1.34
C LYS A 55 1.91 6.02 2.34
N LEU A 56 1.03 7.02 2.17
CA LEU A 56 0.94 8.14 3.13
C LEU A 56 0.53 7.66 4.52
N PHE A 57 -0.34 6.65 4.61
CA PHE A 57 -0.69 6.02 5.88
C PHE A 57 0.53 5.35 6.51
N LYS A 58 1.27 4.54 5.76
CA LYS A 58 2.49 3.87 6.26
C LYS A 58 3.57 4.84 6.72
N LEU A 59 3.69 5.99 6.06
CA LEU A 59 4.68 7.01 6.38
C LEU A 59 4.31 7.84 7.63
N HIS A 60 3.06 7.83 8.04
CA HIS A 60 2.51 8.74 9.05
C HIS A 60 3.38 8.89 10.31
N TYR A 61 3.70 7.80 10.99
CA TYR A 61 4.45 7.88 12.25
C TYR A 61 5.95 8.16 12.06
N PHE A 62 6.54 7.75 10.96
CA PHE A 62 7.93 8.12 10.62
C PHE A 62 8.05 9.62 10.37
N LEU A 63 7.09 10.18 9.64
CA LEU A 63 7.08 11.62 9.36
C LEU A 63 6.75 12.44 10.60
N ALA A 64 5.85 11.95 11.46
CA ALA A 64 5.59 12.58 12.75
C ALA A 64 6.83 12.63 13.63
N GLU A 65 7.67 11.60 13.61
CA GLU A 65 8.98 11.57 14.27
C GLU A 65 9.96 12.55 13.60
N ALA A 66 10.03 12.53 12.26
CA ALA A 66 10.93 13.42 11.52
C ALA A 66 10.61 14.91 11.75
N MET A 67 9.34 15.28 11.89
CA MET A 67 8.92 16.65 12.21
C MET A 67 9.39 17.12 13.59
N GLN A 68 9.65 16.20 14.52
CA GLN A 68 10.23 16.53 15.83
C GLN A 68 11.76 16.73 15.76
N HIS A 69 12.38 16.30 14.65
CA HIS A 69 13.80 16.37 14.39
C HIS A 69 14.08 16.95 12.99
N PRO A 70 13.70 18.22 12.71
CA PRO A 70 13.71 18.77 11.34
C PRO A 70 15.11 18.92 10.74
N HIS A 71 16.15 18.84 11.55
CA HIS A 71 17.56 18.83 11.11
C HIS A 71 17.95 17.48 10.50
N LYS A 72 17.29 16.38 10.89
CA LYS A 72 17.58 15.04 10.37
C LYS A 72 17.08 14.87 8.94
N THR A 73 17.79 14.05 8.19
CA THR A 73 17.40 13.66 6.84
C THR A 73 16.56 12.39 6.88
N VAL A 74 15.41 12.38 6.23
CA VAL A 74 14.61 11.16 6.00
C VAL A 74 15.34 10.32 4.96
N VAL A 75 15.70 9.08 5.31
CA VAL A 75 16.42 8.15 4.44
C VAL A 75 15.54 6.94 4.18
N THR A 76 15.42 6.54 2.91
CA THR A 76 14.60 5.38 2.53
C THR A 76 15.21 4.57 1.38
N PHE A 77 14.53 3.49 1.00
CA PHE A 77 14.98 2.49 0.03
C PHE A 77 13.89 2.19 -1.00
N GLY A 78 14.28 1.90 -2.24
CA GLY A 78 13.32 1.46 -3.25
C GLY A 78 13.95 1.21 -4.62
N GLY A 79 13.20 0.57 -5.52
CA GLY A 79 13.59 0.41 -6.91
C GLY A 79 13.15 1.58 -7.80
N ALA A 80 13.55 1.55 -9.06
CA ALA A 80 13.33 2.61 -10.05
C ALA A 80 11.84 2.97 -10.32
N TYR A 81 10.91 2.10 -9.98
CA TYR A 81 9.45 2.32 -10.16
C TYR A 81 8.70 2.27 -8.80
N SER A 82 9.39 2.62 -7.73
CA SER A 82 8.86 2.49 -6.37
C SER A 82 7.84 3.57 -6.03
N ASN A 83 6.59 3.18 -5.84
CA ASN A 83 5.54 4.04 -5.29
C ASN A 83 5.88 4.56 -3.88
N HIS A 84 6.73 3.85 -3.15
CA HIS A 84 7.18 4.26 -1.82
C HIS A 84 8.14 5.46 -1.89
N LEU A 85 9.07 5.47 -2.88
CA LEU A 85 9.98 6.59 -3.06
C LEU A 85 9.23 7.89 -3.39
N VAL A 86 8.30 7.83 -4.34
CA VAL A 86 7.49 9.02 -4.71
C VAL A 86 6.68 9.53 -3.54
N ALA A 87 6.06 8.63 -2.78
CA ALA A 87 5.28 9.01 -1.61
C ALA A 87 6.15 9.66 -0.53
N THR A 88 7.35 9.15 -0.29
CA THR A 88 8.29 9.72 0.67
C THR A 88 8.80 11.08 0.20
N ALA A 89 9.17 11.22 -1.08
CA ALA A 89 9.63 12.48 -1.65
C ALA A 89 8.55 13.58 -1.54
N PHE A 90 7.32 13.25 -1.95
CA PHE A 90 6.18 14.15 -1.81
C PHE A 90 5.95 14.59 -0.37
N ALA A 91 5.88 13.63 0.54
CA ALA A 91 5.60 13.90 1.94
C ALA A 91 6.70 14.77 2.57
N CYS A 92 7.96 14.49 2.28
CA CYS A 92 9.08 15.31 2.76
C CYS A 92 9.04 16.73 2.18
N LYS A 93 8.73 16.89 0.88
CA LYS A 93 8.56 18.22 0.27
C LYS A 93 7.43 19.01 0.94
N ALA A 94 6.27 18.39 1.14
CA ALA A 94 5.12 19.02 1.76
C ALA A 94 5.37 19.44 3.22
N LEU A 95 6.20 18.68 3.95
CA LEU A 95 6.57 18.92 5.34
C LEU A 95 7.91 19.67 5.50
N GLN A 96 8.52 20.11 4.39
CA GLN A 96 9.82 20.82 4.35
C GLN A 96 10.97 20.03 5.02
N LEU A 97 10.94 18.70 4.89
CA LEU A 97 11.96 17.79 5.40
C LEU A 97 12.96 17.43 4.29
N LYS A 98 14.24 17.29 4.66
CA LYS A 98 15.26 16.75 3.76
C LYS A 98 15.02 15.26 3.55
N CYS A 99 15.21 14.75 2.33
CA CYS A 99 15.09 13.33 2.07
C CYS A 99 16.11 12.80 1.06
N LYS A 100 16.50 11.54 1.28
CA LYS A 100 17.45 10.78 0.47
C LYS A 100 16.93 9.36 0.25
N ALA A 101 17.16 8.80 -0.93
CA ALA A 101 16.85 7.40 -1.21
C ALA A 101 18.08 6.64 -1.72
N PHE A 102 18.23 5.40 -1.25
CA PHE A 102 19.07 4.39 -1.88
C PHE A 102 18.23 3.66 -2.93
N VAL A 103 18.66 3.78 -4.20
CA VAL A 103 17.93 3.22 -5.35
C VAL A 103 18.60 1.94 -5.78
N ARG A 104 17.83 0.85 -5.85
CA ARG A 104 18.33 -0.48 -6.25
C ARG A 104 18.70 -0.53 -7.71
N GLY A 105 19.95 -0.89 -7.99
CA GLY A 105 20.55 -1.06 -9.32
C GLY A 105 21.44 0.11 -9.70
N GLU A 106 22.22 -0.12 -10.74
CA GLU A 106 23.11 0.88 -11.32
C GLU A 106 22.31 2.09 -11.84
N LYS A 107 22.97 3.25 -11.89
CA LYS A 107 22.36 4.46 -12.45
C LYS A 107 22.08 4.24 -13.95
N PRO A 108 20.82 4.25 -14.39
CA PRO A 108 20.50 4.05 -15.80
C PRO A 108 20.85 5.28 -16.63
N SER A 109 20.98 5.11 -17.96
CA SER A 109 21.19 6.20 -18.90
C SER A 109 20.02 7.19 -18.92
N ALA A 110 18.78 6.69 -18.73
CA ALA A 110 17.57 7.50 -18.59
C ALA A 110 16.82 7.06 -17.32
N LEU A 111 16.46 8.03 -16.49
CA LEU A 111 15.70 7.79 -15.28
C LEU A 111 14.24 7.41 -15.61
N SER A 112 13.65 6.55 -14.79
CA SER A 112 12.21 6.32 -14.84
C SER A 112 11.44 7.61 -14.46
N HIS A 113 10.19 7.73 -14.94
CA HIS A 113 9.29 8.82 -14.53
C HIS A 113 9.17 8.93 -12.99
N THR A 114 9.18 7.81 -12.30
CA THR A 114 9.15 7.73 -10.83
C THR A 114 10.35 8.41 -10.19
N LEU A 115 11.56 8.13 -10.67
CA LEU A 115 12.79 8.73 -10.14
C LEU A 115 12.91 10.21 -10.54
N MET A 116 12.44 10.59 -11.72
CA MET A 116 12.36 12.01 -12.12
C MET A 116 11.45 12.78 -11.16
N ASN A 117 10.25 12.27 -10.89
CA ASN A 117 9.33 12.87 -9.90
C ASN A 117 9.98 13.01 -8.50
N CYS A 118 10.77 12.02 -8.07
CA CYS A 118 11.49 12.11 -6.78
C CYS A 118 12.50 13.25 -6.78
N LEU A 119 13.28 13.43 -7.84
CA LEU A 119 14.22 14.54 -7.99
C LEU A 119 13.52 15.91 -8.00
N ASP A 120 12.43 16.04 -8.74
CA ASP A 120 11.63 17.28 -8.86
C ASP A 120 11.02 17.67 -7.48
N MET A 121 10.81 16.69 -6.61
CA MET A 121 10.38 16.90 -5.24
C MET A 121 11.55 17.18 -4.27
N GLY A 122 12.80 17.18 -4.74
CA GLY A 122 13.98 17.49 -3.95
C GLY A 122 14.61 16.30 -3.23
N MET A 123 14.22 15.06 -3.55
CA MET A 123 14.84 13.86 -2.99
C MET A 123 16.21 13.62 -3.61
N GLN A 124 17.24 13.40 -2.79
CA GLN A 124 18.56 12.97 -3.23
C GLN A 124 18.53 11.47 -3.54
N LEU A 125 19.04 11.08 -4.72
CA LEU A 125 19.10 9.67 -5.16
C LEU A 125 20.54 9.16 -5.14
N THR A 126 20.77 8.04 -4.47
CA THR A 126 22.03 7.28 -4.47
C THR A 126 21.77 5.90 -5.04
N PHE A 127 22.36 5.61 -6.20
CA PHE A 127 22.25 4.29 -6.83
C PHE A 127 23.26 3.34 -6.20
N VAL A 128 22.82 2.12 -5.94
CA VAL A 128 23.65 1.05 -5.37
C VAL A 128 23.41 -0.25 -6.12
N SER A 129 24.43 -1.09 -6.23
CA SER A 129 24.31 -2.40 -6.87
C SER A 129 23.17 -3.21 -6.25
N ARG A 130 22.67 -4.23 -6.94
CA ARG A 130 21.61 -5.08 -6.38
C ARG A 130 22.09 -5.87 -5.16
N GLU A 131 23.36 -6.22 -5.14
CA GLU A 131 24.00 -6.94 -4.05
C GLU A 131 24.14 -6.06 -2.82
N ASP A 132 24.74 -4.88 -2.97
CA ASP A 132 24.86 -3.91 -1.88
C ASP A 132 23.48 -3.47 -1.36
N TYR A 133 22.51 -3.29 -2.27
CA TYR A 133 21.14 -2.94 -1.88
C TYR A 133 20.53 -4.00 -0.97
N ALA A 134 20.72 -5.28 -1.27
CA ALA A 134 20.19 -6.36 -0.42
C ALA A 134 20.81 -6.28 0.99
N LEU A 135 22.10 -5.99 1.08
CA LEU A 135 22.80 -5.83 2.35
C LEU A 135 22.31 -4.61 3.13
N ILE A 136 22.36 -3.40 2.54
CA ILE A 136 22.00 -2.17 3.23
C ILE A 136 20.51 -2.04 3.54
N SER A 137 19.62 -2.70 2.80
CA SER A 137 18.19 -2.70 3.09
C SER A 137 17.80 -3.67 4.21
N SER A 138 18.55 -4.76 4.38
CA SER A 138 18.34 -5.73 5.46
C SER A 138 19.02 -5.30 6.77
N THR A 139 20.21 -4.72 6.67
CA THR A 139 20.98 -4.21 7.80
C THR A 139 21.41 -2.77 7.48
N PRO A 140 20.48 -1.80 7.61
CA PRO A 140 20.78 -0.43 7.27
C PRO A 140 22.00 0.10 8.04
N PRO A 141 22.95 0.76 7.37
CA PRO A 141 24.06 1.37 8.05
C PRO A 141 23.54 2.47 8.99
N PHE A 142 24.22 2.66 10.10
CA PHE A 142 23.96 3.83 10.93
C PHE A 142 24.29 5.09 10.10
N ILE A 143 23.29 5.92 9.89
CA ILE A 143 23.45 7.22 9.21
C ILE A 143 23.14 8.27 10.25
N GLU A 144 24.18 8.98 10.66
CA GLU A 144 24.07 10.06 11.62
C GLU A 144 23.05 11.10 11.14
N GLU A 145 22.34 11.72 12.07
CA GLU A 145 21.35 12.76 11.77
C GLU A 145 20.26 12.30 10.74
N SER A 146 19.82 11.04 10.83
CA SER A 146 18.77 10.52 9.93
C SER A 146 17.60 9.88 10.65
N ILE A 147 16.45 9.86 9.95
CA ILE A 147 15.27 9.03 10.25
C ILE A 147 15.14 8.00 9.13
N LEU A 148 15.31 6.74 9.48
CA LEU A 148 15.29 5.66 8.52
C LEU A 148 13.87 5.12 8.32
N ILE A 149 13.44 5.05 7.05
CA ILE A 149 12.18 4.42 6.65
C ILE A 149 12.50 3.21 5.77
N PRO A 150 12.30 1.97 6.24
CA PRO A 150 12.55 0.78 5.44
C PRO A 150 11.72 0.73 4.15
N GLU A 151 12.19 -0.04 3.14
CA GLU A 151 11.49 -0.22 1.87
C GLU A 151 10.03 -0.58 2.08
N GLY A 152 9.11 0.14 1.43
CA GLY A 152 7.68 -0.06 1.56
C GLY A 152 7.09 0.25 2.93
N GLY A 153 7.86 0.86 3.84
CA GLY A 153 7.47 1.14 5.22
C GLY A 153 7.39 -0.14 6.07
N TYR A 154 8.21 -1.18 5.77
CA TYR A 154 8.20 -2.47 6.45
C TYR A 154 8.79 -2.35 7.86
N HIS A 155 7.95 -1.92 8.79
CA HIS A 155 8.29 -1.69 10.20
C HIS A 155 7.00 -1.62 11.03
N PRO A 156 7.03 -1.91 12.35
CA PRO A 156 5.85 -1.74 13.23
C PRO A 156 5.21 -0.35 13.14
N SER A 157 6.01 0.73 13.03
CA SER A 157 5.49 2.10 12.81
C SER A 157 4.71 2.21 11.50
N GLY A 158 5.15 1.51 10.44
CA GLY A 158 4.46 1.46 9.16
C GLY A 158 3.13 0.69 9.24
N ALA A 159 3.11 -0.43 9.94
CA ALA A 159 1.88 -1.20 10.20
C ALA A 159 0.89 -0.37 11.04
N ARG A 160 1.37 0.28 12.11
CA ARG A 160 0.57 1.19 12.92
C ARG A 160 0.02 2.37 12.10
N GLY A 161 0.81 2.93 11.18
CA GLY A 161 0.32 3.94 10.24
C GLY A 161 -0.77 3.40 9.31
N ALA A 162 -0.56 2.21 8.76
CA ALA A 162 -1.55 1.54 7.91
C ALA A 162 -2.86 1.19 8.65
N SER A 163 -2.85 1.01 9.98
CA SER A 163 -4.08 0.75 10.74
C SER A 163 -5.07 1.92 10.71
N LEU A 164 -4.59 3.15 10.45
CA LEU A 164 -5.44 4.34 10.29
C LEU A 164 -6.33 4.27 9.02
N ILE A 165 -6.06 3.35 8.09
CA ILE A 165 -6.96 3.08 6.95
C ILE A 165 -8.34 2.64 7.45
N MET A 166 -8.40 1.90 8.54
CA MET A 166 -9.65 1.41 9.11
C MET A 166 -10.57 2.54 9.61
N ASP A 167 -10.02 3.71 9.94
CA ASP A 167 -10.82 4.87 10.33
C ASP A 167 -11.73 5.38 9.19
N GLN A 168 -11.40 5.05 7.92
CA GLN A 168 -12.19 5.43 6.75
C GLN A 168 -13.49 4.61 6.61
N ILE A 169 -13.59 3.48 7.29
CA ILE A 169 -14.72 2.54 7.21
C ILE A 169 -15.26 2.13 8.60
N LYS A 170 -14.86 2.83 9.66
CA LYS A 170 -15.17 2.46 11.05
C LYS A 170 -16.66 2.45 11.38
N ASP A 171 -17.44 3.34 10.72
CA ASP A 171 -18.87 3.50 10.96
C ASP A 171 -19.73 2.62 10.03
N MET A 172 -19.11 1.65 9.34
CA MET A 172 -19.76 0.76 8.41
C MET A 172 -19.87 -0.65 8.97
N ASP A 173 -20.94 -1.33 8.64
CA ASP A 173 -21.11 -2.77 8.89
C ASP A 173 -20.40 -3.58 7.79
N VAL A 174 -19.09 -3.77 7.94
CA VAL A 174 -18.22 -4.49 7.00
C VAL A 174 -17.86 -5.84 7.56
N SER A 175 -18.21 -6.91 6.82
CA SER A 175 -17.89 -8.30 7.21
C SER A 175 -16.51 -8.76 6.73
N HIS A 176 -16.07 -8.28 5.55
CA HIS A 176 -14.80 -8.68 4.93
C HIS A 176 -14.03 -7.47 4.40
N ILE A 177 -12.75 -7.39 4.73
CA ILE A 177 -11.85 -6.34 4.25
C ILE A 177 -10.71 -7.00 3.49
N CYS A 178 -10.56 -6.64 2.21
CA CYS A 178 -9.66 -7.32 1.28
C CYS A 178 -8.47 -6.41 0.91
N THR A 179 -7.27 -6.96 0.92
CA THR A 179 -6.06 -6.23 0.51
C THR A 179 -5.08 -7.12 -0.25
N ALA A 180 -4.36 -6.52 -1.20
CA ALA A 180 -3.18 -7.14 -1.79
C ALA A 180 -1.96 -7.01 -0.86
N ALA A 181 -1.12 -8.04 -0.79
CA ALA A 181 0.06 -8.05 0.06
C ALA A 181 1.36 -8.27 -0.72
N GLY A 182 2.31 -7.33 -0.54
CA GLY A 182 3.72 -7.49 -0.89
C GLY A 182 4.58 -7.62 0.36
N THR A 183 4.84 -6.53 1.07
CA THR A 183 5.59 -6.54 2.35
C THR A 183 4.74 -6.94 3.57
N ALA A 184 3.45 -7.19 3.41
CA ALA A 184 2.44 -7.41 4.46
C ALA A 184 2.17 -6.20 5.38
N THR A 185 2.84 -5.07 5.23
CA THR A 185 2.69 -3.92 6.15
C THR A 185 1.26 -3.36 6.19
N THR A 186 0.57 -3.28 5.02
CA THR A 186 -0.83 -2.85 4.98
C THR A 186 -1.74 -3.87 5.62
N LEU A 187 -1.56 -5.15 5.28
CA LEU A 187 -2.28 -6.26 5.90
C LEU A 187 -2.14 -6.23 7.43
N ALA A 188 -0.91 -6.09 7.93
CA ALA A 188 -0.63 -5.98 9.35
C ALA A 188 -1.40 -4.82 10.00
N GLY A 189 -1.43 -3.66 9.33
CA GLY A 189 -2.19 -2.50 9.82
C GLY A 189 -3.69 -2.78 9.89
N LEU A 190 -4.26 -3.40 8.87
CA LEU A 190 -5.69 -3.78 8.89
C LEU A 190 -5.99 -4.75 10.04
N LEU A 191 -5.15 -5.77 10.23
CA LEU A 191 -5.28 -6.75 11.33
C LEU A 191 -5.18 -6.12 12.73
N LEU A 192 -4.32 -5.09 12.90
CA LEU A 192 -4.18 -4.38 14.18
C LEU A 192 -5.45 -3.66 14.61
N ASN A 193 -6.31 -3.26 13.66
CA ASN A 193 -7.47 -2.42 13.93
C ASN A 193 -8.79 -3.04 13.43
N ALA A 194 -8.75 -4.30 12.98
CA ALA A 194 -9.96 -5.04 12.60
C ALA A 194 -10.85 -5.31 13.80
N GLY A 195 -12.15 -5.07 13.65
CA GLY A 195 -13.15 -5.46 14.63
C GLY A 195 -13.30 -6.99 14.74
N TYR A 196 -13.86 -7.44 15.86
CA TYR A 196 -14.02 -8.88 16.14
C TYR A 196 -14.79 -9.66 15.05
N LEU A 197 -15.78 -9.01 14.43
CA LEU A 197 -16.62 -9.63 13.38
C LEU A 197 -16.08 -9.42 11.95
N GLN A 198 -14.95 -8.73 11.80
CA GLN A 198 -14.36 -8.42 10.50
C GLN A 198 -13.31 -9.44 10.11
N ASN A 199 -13.50 -10.08 8.96
CA ASN A 199 -12.52 -10.99 8.36
C ASN A 199 -11.61 -10.21 7.40
N ILE A 200 -10.31 -10.40 7.55
CA ILE A 200 -9.31 -9.81 6.64
C ILE A 200 -8.94 -10.83 5.59
N ILE A 201 -9.07 -10.44 4.32
CA ILE A 201 -8.67 -11.27 3.18
C ILE A 201 -7.41 -10.72 2.56
N CYS A 202 -6.41 -11.56 2.46
CA CYS A 202 -5.11 -11.26 1.87
C CYS A 202 -4.95 -11.95 0.53
N ILE A 203 -4.60 -11.19 -0.50
CA ILE A 203 -4.15 -11.69 -1.80
C ILE A 203 -2.65 -11.39 -1.94
N PRO A 204 -1.74 -12.35 -1.67
CA PRO A 204 -0.32 -12.16 -1.89
C PRO A 204 0.00 -11.97 -3.37
N VAL A 205 0.85 -10.98 -3.67
CA VAL A 205 1.29 -10.72 -5.06
C VAL A 205 2.63 -11.37 -5.37
N LEU A 206 3.26 -12.00 -4.37
CA LEU A 206 4.53 -12.73 -4.46
C LEU A 206 4.24 -14.22 -4.65
N LYS A 207 4.96 -14.87 -5.57
CA LYS A 207 4.93 -16.32 -5.67
C LYS A 207 5.68 -16.93 -4.47
N GLY A 208 5.09 -17.93 -3.81
CA GLY A 208 5.71 -18.58 -2.67
C GLY A 208 5.82 -17.70 -1.43
N PHE A 209 4.78 -16.93 -1.13
CA PHE A 209 4.73 -16.04 0.05
C PHE A 209 4.52 -16.83 1.34
N THR A 210 5.53 -17.63 1.72
CA THR A 210 5.48 -18.54 2.88
C THR A 210 5.91 -17.89 4.19
N ASP A 211 6.58 -16.75 4.16
CA ASP A 211 7.12 -16.05 5.32
C ASP A 211 6.12 -15.07 5.97
N LEU A 212 4.85 -15.11 5.56
CA LEU A 212 3.80 -14.22 6.10
C LEU A 212 3.69 -14.27 7.64
N PRO A 213 3.71 -15.43 8.31
CA PRO A 213 3.64 -15.48 9.78
C PRO A 213 4.81 -14.72 10.45
N HIS A 214 6.02 -14.86 9.92
CA HIS A 214 7.19 -14.12 10.43
C HIS A 214 7.06 -12.62 10.20
N ARG A 215 6.54 -12.20 9.03
CA ARG A 215 6.28 -10.78 8.76
C ARG A 215 5.25 -10.21 9.72
N LEU A 216 4.16 -10.91 9.96
CA LEU A 216 3.13 -10.49 10.90
C LEU A 216 3.68 -10.42 12.33
N GLN A 217 4.46 -11.42 12.76
CA GLN A 217 5.12 -11.40 14.06
C GLN A 217 6.00 -10.16 14.24
N TYR A 218 6.81 -9.82 13.23
CA TYR A 218 7.65 -8.62 13.27
C TYR A 218 6.82 -7.33 13.30
N LEU A 219 5.77 -7.25 12.49
CA LEU A 219 5.00 -6.02 12.28
C LEU A 219 4.01 -5.73 13.43
N THR A 220 3.51 -6.77 14.10
CA THR A 220 2.37 -6.66 15.03
C THR A 220 2.59 -7.33 16.38
N GLY A 221 3.64 -8.13 16.51
CA GLY A 221 3.87 -8.97 17.69
C GLY A 221 3.09 -10.29 17.71
N LYS A 222 2.29 -10.58 16.66
CA LYS A 222 1.50 -11.82 16.52
C LYS A 222 1.77 -12.47 15.18
N ASN A 223 1.91 -13.79 15.13
CA ASN A 223 2.15 -14.57 13.93
C ASN A 223 0.90 -15.27 13.36
N GLN A 224 -0.20 -15.28 14.11
CA GLN A 224 -1.44 -15.95 13.72
C GLN A 224 -2.65 -15.08 14.08
N TYR A 225 -3.65 -15.11 13.21
CA TYR A 225 -4.89 -14.37 13.34
C TYR A 225 -6.06 -15.25 12.86
N ASP A 226 -7.05 -15.47 13.74
CA ASP A 226 -8.21 -16.31 13.44
C ASP A 226 -9.14 -15.68 12.39
N ASN A 227 -9.07 -14.35 12.26
CA ASN A 227 -9.85 -13.58 11.30
C ASN A 227 -9.06 -13.24 10.00
N LEU A 228 -8.00 -14.00 9.68
CA LEU A 228 -7.22 -13.83 8.45
C LEU A 228 -7.42 -15.01 7.51
N THR A 229 -7.85 -14.72 6.29
CA THR A 229 -7.87 -15.68 5.17
C THR A 229 -6.87 -15.25 4.10
N VAL A 230 -6.06 -16.19 3.60
CA VAL A 230 -5.04 -15.93 2.58
C VAL A 230 -5.31 -16.77 1.34
N PHE A 231 -5.48 -16.13 0.19
CA PHE A 231 -5.63 -16.79 -1.10
C PHE A 231 -4.34 -16.66 -1.92
N ASN A 232 -3.53 -17.71 -1.94
CA ASN A 232 -2.18 -17.70 -2.52
C ASN A 232 -2.14 -17.83 -4.06
N ASP A 233 -3.25 -18.18 -4.71
CA ASP A 233 -3.25 -18.60 -6.12
C ASP A 233 -3.31 -17.43 -7.12
N TYR A 234 -3.58 -16.21 -6.66
CA TYR A 234 -3.84 -15.05 -7.53
C TYR A 234 -2.61 -14.16 -7.77
N HIS A 235 -1.39 -14.69 -7.58
CA HIS A 235 -0.16 -13.93 -7.76
C HIS A 235 0.24 -13.72 -9.23
N PHE A 236 -0.38 -14.41 -10.22
CA PHE A 236 -0.07 -14.30 -11.67
C PHE A 236 1.43 -14.42 -11.96
N ASN A 237 2.04 -15.52 -11.52
CA ASN A 237 3.48 -15.81 -11.62
C ASN A 237 4.42 -14.94 -10.78
N GLY A 238 3.89 -14.08 -9.88
CA GLY A 238 4.66 -13.36 -8.87
C GLY A 238 4.68 -11.84 -9.05
N TYR A 239 5.58 -11.20 -8.30
CA TYR A 239 5.67 -9.74 -8.24
C TYR A 239 5.91 -9.09 -9.60
N ALA A 240 5.14 -8.06 -9.91
CA ALA A 240 5.20 -7.30 -11.16
C ALA A 240 5.13 -8.17 -12.44
N LYS A 241 4.71 -9.43 -12.33
CA LYS A 241 4.37 -10.27 -13.49
C LYS A 241 2.97 -9.93 -13.97
N LYS A 242 2.83 -9.94 -15.29
CA LYS A 242 1.58 -9.64 -16.00
C LYS A 242 1.28 -10.75 -16.99
N THR A 243 0.03 -11.13 -17.08
CA THR A 243 -0.47 -12.07 -18.09
C THR A 243 -1.48 -11.38 -18.99
N LYS A 244 -1.74 -11.91 -20.16
CA LYS A 244 -2.80 -11.39 -21.04
C LYS A 244 -4.17 -11.40 -20.34
N GLU A 245 -4.44 -12.44 -19.55
CA GLU A 245 -5.65 -12.58 -18.75
C GLU A 245 -5.81 -11.43 -17.74
N LEU A 246 -4.76 -11.10 -16.98
CA LEU A 246 -4.79 -10.01 -16.01
C LEU A 246 -5.03 -8.64 -16.70
N ILE A 247 -4.39 -8.40 -17.84
CA ILE A 247 -4.57 -7.16 -18.61
C ILE A 247 -5.99 -7.05 -19.16
N ALA A 248 -6.53 -8.15 -19.70
CA ALA A 248 -7.93 -8.20 -20.16
C ALA A 248 -8.89 -7.89 -19.00
N PHE A 249 -8.70 -8.55 -17.85
CA PHE A 249 -9.51 -8.29 -16.65
C PHE A 249 -9.43 -6.82 -16.18
N MET A 250 -8.26 -6.19 -16.21
CA MET A 250 -8.11 -4.78 -15.86
C MET A 250 -8.95 -3.87 -16.77
N ASN A 251 -8.93 -4.13 -18.09
CA ASN A 251 -9.73 -3.39 -19.06
C ASN A 251 -11.23 -3.64 -18.86
N ASP A 252 -11.64 -4.88 -18.60
CA ASP A 252 -13.03 -5.24 -18.32
C ASP A 252 -13.55 -4.54 -17.05
N VAL A 253 -12.77 -4.54 -15.98
CA VAL A 253 -13.11 -3.84 -14.72
C VAL A 253 -13.24 -2.34 -14.94
N TYR A 254 -12.34 -1.75 -15.71
CA TYR A 254 -12.44 -0.33 -16.05
C TYR A 254 -13.65 -0.02 -16.90
N GLN A 255 -13.91 -0.82 -17.92
CA GLN A 255 -15.08 -0.64 -18.81
C GLN A 255 -16.41 -0.78 -18.09
N GLN A 256 -16.50 -1.71 -17.12
CA GLN A 256 -17.75 -1.99 -16.40
C GLN A 256 -17.99 -1.04 -15.22
N PHE A 257 -16.92 -0.61 -14.53
CA PHE A 257 -17.03 0.06 -13.24
C PHE A 257 -16.26 1.39 -13.15
N GLU A 258 -15.61 1.82 -14.24
CA GLU A 258 -14.71 2.99 -14.25
C GLU A 258 -13.65 2.92 -13.13
N LEU A 259 -13.25 1.68 -12.78
CA LEU A 259 -12.29 1.41 -11.72
C LEU A 259 -10.90 1.11 -12.33
N PRO A 260 -9.99 2.08 -12.38
CA PRO A 260 -8.61 1.81 -12.79
C PRO A 260 -7.93 0.97 -11.71
N THR A 261 -7.16 -0.04 -12.13
CA THR A 261 -6.39 -0.90 -11.23
C THR A 261 -4.92 -0.96 -11.65
N ASP A 262 -4.01 -1.23 -10.73
CA ASP A 262 -2.61 -1.49 -11.07
C ASP A 262 -2.35 -3.00 -11.23
N PHE A 263 -1.48 -3.37 -12.17
CA PHE A 263 -1.23 -4.78 -12.49
C PHE A 263 -0.41 -5.53 -11.42
N VAL A 264 0.22 -4.79 -10.48
CA VAL A 264 1.07 -5.41 -9.44
C VAL A 264 0.25 -5.89 -8.25
N TYR A 265 -0.71 -5.08 -7.79
CA TYR A 265 -1.44 -5.27 -6.54
C TYR A 265 -2.96 -5.35 -6.74
N THR A 266 -3.58 -4.23 -7.11
CA THR A 266 -5.03 -4.07 -7.02
C THR A 266 -5.79 -4.92 -8.05
N ALA A 267 -5.27 -5.08 -9.26
CA ALA A 267 -5.88 -5.96 -10.25
C ALA A 267 -5.88 -7.43 -9.80
N LYS A 268 -4.78 -7.90 -9.21
CA LYS A 268 -4.68 -9.27 -8.69
C LYS A 268 -5.64 -9.51 -7.53
N MET A 269 -5.76 -8.53 -6.64
CA MET A 269 -6.73 -8.58 -5.55
C MET A 269 -8.15 -8.64 -6.09
N MET A 270 -8.53 -7.72 -6.98
CA MET A 270 -9.88 -7.67 -7.55
C MET A 270 -10.21 -8.96 -8.29
N PHE A 271 -9.27 -9.48 -9.10
CA PHE A 271 -9.44 -10.76 -9.78
C PHE A 271 -9.75 -11.90 -8.80
N GLY A 272 -8.94 -12.00 -7.73
CA GLY A 272 -9.13 -13.01 -6.71
C GLY A 272 -10.48 -12.89 -5.99
N ILE A 273 -10.91 -11.66 -5.66
CA ILE A 273 -12.18 -11.43 -4.97
C ILE A 273 -13.37 -11.77 -5.87
N PHE A 274 -13.37 -11.34 -7.14
CA PHE A 274 -14.44 -11.71 -8.08
C PHE A 274 -14.51 -13.23 -8.30
N ASP A 275 -13.38 -13.92 -8.39
CA ASP A 275 -13.33 -15.37 -8.52
C ASP A 275 -13.86 -16.07 -7.24
N GLN A 276 -13.54 -15.58 -6.06
CA GLN A 276 -14.06 -16.11 -4.79
C GLN A 276 -15.56 -15.84 -4.61
N VAL A 277 -16.07 -14.71 -5.09
CA VAL A 277 -17.53 -14.46 -5.16
C VAL A 277 -18.18 -15.49 -6.08
N LYS A 278 -17.63 -15.72 -7.28
CA LYS A 278 -18.13 -16.72 -8.23
C LYS A 278 -18.16 -18.12 -7.62
N LYS A 279 -17.11 -18.49 -6.88
CA LYS A 279 -16.99 -19.78 -6.18
C LYS A 279 -17.91 -19.91 -4.96
N GLY A 280 -18.56 -18.84 -4.52
CA GLY A 280 -19.47 -18.85 -3.36
C GLY A 280 -18.75 -18.91 -2.02
N PHE A 281 -17.52 -18.39 -1.93
CA PHE A 281 -16.78 -18.30 -0.67
C PHE A 281 -17.49 -17.37 0.33
N PHE A 282 -18.00 -16.25 -0.14
CA PHE A 282 -18.70 -15.29 0.69
C PHE A 282 -20.15 -15.73 0.94
N LYS A 283 -20.56 -15.72 2.20
CA LYS A 283 -21.95 -16.03 2.57
C LYS A 283 -22.89 -14.93 2.08
N GLU A 284 -24.15 -15.30 1.84
CA GLU A 284 -25.20 -14.32 1.56
C GLU A 284 -25.26 -13.25 2.64
N GLY A 285 -25.48 -12.00 2.23
CA GLY A 285 -25.47 -10.84 3.11
C GLY A 285 -24.06 -10.34 3.46
N SER A 286 -22.98 -10.95 2.94
CA SER A 286 -21.63 -10.43 3.16
C SER A 286 -21.47 -9.04 2.57
N ASN A 287 -20.91 -8.11 3.38
CA ASN A 287 -20.51 -6.78 2.97
C ASN A 287 -18.98 -6.72 2.88
N ILE A 288 -18.46 -6.61 1.64
CA ILE A 288 -17.05 -6.73 1.29
C ILE A 288 -16.50 -5.35 0.95
N VAL A 289 -15.38 -4.98 1.55
CA VAL A 289 -14.62 -3.77 1.19
C VAL A 289 -13.24 -4.16 0.69
N CYS A 290 -12.94 -3.83 -0.57
CA CYS A 290 -11.61 -3.97 -1.14
C CYS A 290 -10.82 -2.66 -0.99
N ILE A 291 -9.60 -2.74 -0.46
CA ILE A 291 -8.74 -1.57 -0.30
C ILE A 291 -7.96 -1.32 -1.58
N HIS A 292 -8.31 -0.28 -2.32
CA HIS A 292 -7.52 0.17 -3.47
C HIS A 292 -6.27 0.90 -2.98
N THR A 293 -5.17 0.16 -2.89
CA THR A 293 -3.91 0.63 -2.30
C THR A 293 -3.10 1.59 -3.17
N GLY A 294 -3.66 2.07 -4.29
CA GLY A 294 -2.98 2.91 -5.27
C GLY A 294 -2.05 2.11 -6.16
N GLY A 295 -1.01 2.74 -6.70
CA GLY A 295 -0.01 2.06 -7.52
C GLY A 295 -0.21 2.28 -9.03
N LEU A 296 -1.20 3.04 -9.45
CA LEU A 296 -1.56 3.24 -10.86
C LEU A 296 -0.38 3.74 -11.72
N GLN A 297 0.53 4.51 -11.15
CA GLN A 297 1.75 4.94 -11.85
C GLN A 297 2.62 3.77 -12.33
N GLY A 298 2.53 2.59 -11.69
CA GLY A 298 3.20 1.38 -12.15
C GLY A 298 2.78 0.94 -13.55
N ASN A 299 1.55 1.26 -13.94
CA ASN A 299 1.01 0.95 -15.27
C ASN A 299 1.75 1.66 -16.40
N LEU A 300 2.41 2.79 -16.13
CA LEU A 300 3.26 3.48 -17.10
C LEU A 300 4.46 2.63 -17.58
N SER A 301 4.77 1.52 -16.91
CA SER A 301 5.76 0.53 -17.36
C SER A 301 5.18 -0.49 -18.36
N LEU A 302 3.89 -0.46 -18.63
CA LEU A 302 3.26 -1.31 -19.63
C LEU A 302 3.45 -0.71 -21.04
N PRO A 303 3.44 -1.53 -22.10
CA PRO A 303 3.40 -1.02 -23.47
C PRO A 303 2.19 -0.10 -23.69
N THR A 304 2.39 0.98 -24.44
CA THR A 304 1.31 1.90 -24.81
C THR A 304 0.14 1.13 -25.45
N GLY A 305 -1.09 1.46 -25.06
CA GLY A 305 -2.29 0.80 -25.56
C GLY A 305 -2.61 -0.55 -24.88
N SER A 306 -1.83 -1.00 -23.89
CA SER A 306 -2.17 -2.20 -23.12
C SER A 306 -3.43 -2.01 -22.28
N LEU A 307 -3.64 -0.82 -21.75
CA LEU A 307 -4.82 -0.44 -20.97
C LEU A 307 -5.62 0.64 -21.70
N ILE A 308 -6.93 0.64 -21.48
CA ILE A 308 -7.89 1.60 -22.04
C ILE A 308 -8.09 2.85 -21.15
N PHE A 309 -7.34 2.96 -20.06
CA PHE A 309 -7.37 4.03 -19.05
C PHE A 309 -5.99 4.52 -18.66
#